data_b426280c7ede34371035d41675d2d30c
#
_entry.id   b426280c7ede34371035d41675d2d30c
#
_cell.length_a   1.000
_cell.length_b   1.000
_cell.length_c   1.000
_cell.angle_alpha   90.00
_cell.angle_beta   90.00
_cell.angle_gamma   90.00
#
_symmetry.space_group_name_H-M   'P 1'
#
loop_
_entity.id
_entity.type
_entity.pdbx_description
1 polymer ?
#
loop_
_entity_poly.entity_id
_entity_poly.type
_entity_poly.pdbx_seq_one_letter_code
_entity_poly.pdbx_strand_id
1 'polypeptide(L)'
;MQTNAPCHPSKNASGKVGDIAAKAKILVVEDDENILNLLSAYLESAGHDVEEHQDGLMGYKAALTDTFDMCILDVMLPHRSGTEIAEAMRSQGSSTPVLFLTALGAEANVLQGFAAGADDYVIKPFSPRELVVRIQAILRRSQAARACPDEVVEVGPLKLDLDQPTCSLSGQTIALTPYEHKILRRLLEQPKRVLSRGQLITLLYGNDAAVGPKAIDVHVHNLRTKLGDETGAMIETVRGFGYRFSAASRPGQMLS
;
A
#
# COMPACT_ATOMS: atom_id res chain seq x y z
N MET A 1 40.51 -4.99 -1.74
CA MET A 1 39.72 -6.17 -2.16
C MET A 1 39.16 -6.80 -0.90
N GLN A 2 37.95 -6.46 -0.54
CA GLN A 2 37.18 -7.12 0.52
C GLN A 2 35.89 -7.55 -0.11
N THR A 3 35.72 -8.86 -0.24
CA THR A 3 34.56 -9.52 -0.80
C THR A 3 33.49 -9.59 0.29
N ASN A 4 32.40 -8.83 0.14
CA ASN A 4 31.20 -9.00 0.95
C ASN A 4 30.48 -10.28 0.53
N ALA A 5 30.43 -11.24 1.44
CA ALA A 5 29.63 -12.45 1.29
C ALA A 5 28.14 -12.12 1.50
N PRO A 6 27.22 -12.75 0.74
CA PRO A 6 25.78 -12.54 0.94
C PRO A 6 25.32 -13.19 2.24
N CYS A 7 24.54 -12.44 2.99
CA CYS A 7 23.88 -12.92 4.21
C CYS A 7 22.83 -13.98 3.83
N HIS A 8 23.14 -15.26 4.06
CA HIS A 8 22.17 -16.34 3.93
C HIS A 8 21.41 -16.48 5.24
N PRO A 9 20.07 -16.56 5.24
CA PRO A 9 19.32 -16.88 6.42
C PRO A 9 19.65 -18.32 6.85
N SER A 10 20.10 -18.48 8.09
CA SER A 10 20.33 -19.79 8.70
C SER A 10 19.03 -20.58 8.78
N LYS A 11 19.03 -21.74 8.11
CA LYS A 11 17.98 -22.74 8.24
C LYS A 11 18.00 -23.33 9.63
N ASN A 12 17.11 -22.91 10.52
CA ASN A 12 16.70 -23.73 11.67
C ASN A 12 15.32 -24.30 11.38
N ALA A 13 15.35 -25.57 11.03
CA ALA A 13 14.16 -26.40 10.93
C ALA A 13 13.67 -26.77 12.33
N SER A 14 12.54 -26.24 12.73
CA SER A 14 11.62 -26.90 13.67
C SER A 14 10.25 -26.27 13.46
N GLY A 15 9.34 -27.04 12.85
CA GLY A 15 7.96 -26.63 12.62
C GLY A 15 7.25 -26.34 13.94
N LYS A 16 6.82 -25.08 14.09
CA LYS A 16 5.67 -24.72 14.90
C LYS A 16 4.79 -23.84 14.03
N VAL A 17 3.64 -24.38 13.67
CA VAL A 17 2.48 -23.64 13.18
C VAL A 17 2.11 -22.68 14.31
N GLY A 18 2.25 -21.37 14.06
CA GLY A 18 1.94 -20.34 15.03
C GLY A 18 2.92 -19.18 14.99
N ASP A 19 3.14 -18.59 13.80
CA ASP A 19 3.73 -17.25 13.73
C ASP A 19 2.64 -16.29 14.24
N ILE A 20 2.72 -15.97 15.55
CA ILE A 20 1.86 -14.97 16.17
C ILE A 20 2.26 -13.66 15.50
N ALA A 21 1.43 -13.19 14.58
CA ALA A 21 1.60 -11.87 13.97
C ALA A 21 1.80 -10.86 15.12
N ALA A 22 2.80 -9.99 15.00
CA ALA A 22 3.05 -8.98 16.02
C ALA A 22 1.77 -8.18 16.23
N LYS A 23 1.44 -7.91 17.51
CA LYS A 23 0.27 -7.15 17.91
C LYS A 23 0.26 -5.79 17.19
N ALA A 24 -0.84 -5.47 16.52
CA ALA A 24 -1.01 -4.22 15.77
C ALA A 24 -2.18 -3.41 16.34
N LYS A 25 -2.07 -2.08 16.29
CA LYS A 25 -3.19 -1.15 16.60
C LYS A 25 -3.95 -0.84 15.30
N ILE A 26 -5.21 -1.22 15.24
CA ILE A 26 -6.06 -1.12 14.04
C ILE A 26 -7.24 -0.18 14.32
N LEU A 27 -7.41 0.83 13.46
CA LEU A 27 -8.61 1.67 13.47
C LEU A 27 -9.68 1.01 12.57
N VAL A 28 -10.89 0.84 13.10
CA VAL A 28 -12.06 0.38 12.33
C VAL A 28 -13.14 1.45 12.37
N VAL A 29 -13.57 1.93 11.20
CA VAL A 29 -14.66 2.91 11.08
C VAL A 29 -15.72 2.34 10.17
N GLU A 30 -16.88 2.03 10.75
CA GLU A 30 -18.01 1.33 10.09
C GLU A 30 -19.29 1.70 10.81
N ASP A 31 -20.31 2.18 10.08
CA ASP A 31 -21.57 2.65 10.67
C ASP A 31 -22.54 1.52 11.02
N ASP A 32 -22.43 0.35 10.38
CA ASP A 32 -23.20 -0.84 10.77
C ASP A 32 -22.57 -1.50 12.00
N GLU A 33 -23.26 -1.40 13.15
CA GLU A 33 -22.81 -1.95 14.43
C GLU A 33 -22.55 -3.46 14.38
N ASN A 34 -23.32 -4.22 13.59
CA ASN A 34 -23.12 -5.67 13.49
C ASN A 34 -21.82 -6.00 12.74
N ILE A 35 -21.51 -5.24 11.69
CA ILE A 35 -20.27 -5.40 10.93
C ILE A 35 -19.09 -4.96 11.79
N LEU A 36 -19.19 -3.82 12.46
CA LEU A 36 -18.16 -3.30 13.36
C LEU A 36 -17.82 -4.31 14.46
N ASN A 37 -18.80 -4.75 15.23
CA ASN A 37 -18.63 -5.74 16.29
C ASN A 37 -18.04 -7.07 15.78
N LEU A 38 -18.48 -7.52 14.61
CA LEU A 38 -17.98 -8.74 13.97
C LEU A 38 -16.50 -8.60 13.62
N LEU A 39 -16.10 -7.48 12.99
CA LEU A 39 -14.72 -7.21 12.60
C LEU A 39 -13.83 -7.13 13.81
N SER A 40 -14.22 -6.36 14.81
CA SER A 40 -13.45 -6.16 16.04
C SER A 40 -13.21 -7.47 16.76
N ALA A 41 -14.26 -8.27 16.96
CA ALA A 41 -14.14 -9.58 17.59
C ALA A 41 -13.15 -10.52 16.87
N TYR A 42 -13.15 -10.50 15.52
CA TYR A 42 -12.18 -11.30 14.75
C TYR A 42 -10.75 -10.76 14.84
N LEU A 43 -10.57 -9.44 14.82
CA LEU A 43 -9.26 -8.81 14.92
C LEU A 43 -8.65 -8.97 16.32
N GLU A 44 -9.45 -8.78 17.37
CA GLU A 44 -9.04 -9.00 18.75
C GLU A 44 -8.71 -10.47 19.01
N SER A 45 -9.50 -11.41 18.46
CA SER A 45 -9.19 -12.84 18.54
C SER A 45 -7.89 -13.21 17.82
N ALA A 46 -7.49 -12.43 16.83
CA ALA A 46 -6.20 -12.54 16.15
C ALA A 46 -5.05 -11.85 16.89
N GLY A 47 -5.31 -11.20 18.04
CA GLY A 47 -4.31 -10.59 18.92
C GLY A 47 -4.02 -9.12 18.66
N HIS A 48 -4.83 -8.43 17.87
CA HIS A 48 -4.67 -7.00 17.57
C HIS A 48 -5.44 -6.11 18.57
N ASP A 49 -5.00 -4.86 18.74
CA ASP A 49 -5.76 -3.83 19.45
C ASP A 49 -6.65 -3.11 18.44
N VAL A 50 -7.94 -2.99 18.74
CA VAL A 50 -8.91 -2.37 17.86
C VAL A 50 -9.45 -1.09 18.49
N GLU A 51 -9.44 0.00 17.73
CA GLU A 51 -10.16 1.23 18.07
C GLU A 51 -11.31 1.39 17.09
N GLU A 52 -12.53 1.55 17.64
CA GLU A 52 -13.79 1.49 16.90
C GLU A 52 -14.47 2.85 16.82
N HIS A 53 -14.99 3.20 15.65
CA HIS A 53 -15.87 4.35 15.47
C HIS A 53 -16.98 4.02 14.49
N GLN A 54 -18.23 4.45 14.81
CA GLN A 54 -19.38 4.34 13.92
C GLN A 54 -19.61 5.61 13.10
N ASP A 55 -18.86 6.65 13.37
CA ASP A 55 -19.01 7.97 12.80
C ASP A 55 -17.74 8.41 12.09
N GLY A 56 -17.87 8.81 10.81
CA GLY A 56 -16.73 9.20 10.00
C GLY A 56 -15.99 10.43 10.53
N LEU A 57 -16.65 11.36 11.24
CA LEU A 57 -15.98 12.51 11.86
C LEU A 57 -15.12 12.09 13.07
N MET A 58 -15.58 11.12 13.85
CA MET A 58 -14.81 10.58 14.96
C MET A 58 -13.64 9.75 14.45
N GLY A 59 -13.87 8.88 13.44
CA GLY A 59 -12.81 8.15 12.75
C GLY A 59 -11.76 9.08 12.12
N TYR A 60 -12.19 10.19 11.51
CA TYR A 60 -11.31 11.21 10.97
C TYR A 60 -10.38 11.80 12.04
N LYS A 61 -10.93 12.18 13.20
CA LYS A 61 -10.13 12.73 14.30
C LYS A 61 -9.13 11.70 14.82
N ALA A 62 -9.56 10.46 15.06
CA ALA A 62 -8.69 9.38 15.51
C ALA A 62 -7.55 9.13 14.51
N ALA A 63 -7.86 8.99 13.22
CA ALA A 63 -6.88 8.73 12.17
C ALA A 63 -5.78 9.79 12.03
N LEU A 64 -6.05 11.04 12.43
CA LEU A 64 -5.10 12.14 12.34
C LEU A 64 -4.35 12.44 13.64
N THR A 65 -4.85 11.99 14.79
CA THR A 65 -4.25 12.27 16.10
C THR A 65 -3.46 11.10 16.66
N ASP A 66 -3.86 9.86 16.32
CA ASP A 66 -3.24 8.65 16.81
C ASP A 66 -2.41 7.93 15.73
N THR A 67 -1.54 7.05 16.19
CA THR A 67 -0.74 6.19 15.32
C THR A 67 -1.35 4.81 15.24
N PHE A 68 -1.77 4.41 14.03
CA PHE A 68 -2.27 3.09 13.74
C PHE A 68 -1.32 2.33 12.80
N ASP A 69 -1.29 1.02 12.94
CA ASP A 69 -0.56 0.15 12.01
C ASP A 69 -1.40 -0.14 10.74
N MET A 70 -2.73 0.06 10.83
CA MET A 70 -3.66 -0.10 9.72
C MET A 70 -4.99 0.59 10.02
N CYS A 71 -5.69 1.08 8.99
CA CYS A 71 -7.05 1.59 9.07
C CYS A 71 -7.98 0.75 8.18
N ILE A 72 -9.15 0.38 8.70
CA ILE A 72 -10.25 -0.26 7.98
C ILE A 72 -11.41 0.73 7.98
N LEU A 73 -11.80 1.19 6.80
CA LEU A 73 -12.76 2.29 6.66
C LEU A 73 -13.91 1.89 5.72
N ASP A 74 -15.15 2.01 6.17
CA ASP A 74 -16.25 2.02 5.20
C ASP A 74 -16.15 3.25 4.31
N VAL A 75 -16.40 3.08 3.04
CA VAL A 75 -16.46 4.19 2.07
C VAL A 75 -17.61 5.13 2.41
N MET A 76 -18.76 4.56 2.81
CA MET A 76 -20.02 5.28 3.03
C MET A 76 -20.28 5.48 4.52
N LEU A 77 -19.67 6.47 5.13
CA LEU A 77 -19.83 6.81 6.54
C LEU A 77 -20.65 8.10 6.71
N PRO A 78 -21.36 8.26 7.83
CA PRO A 78 -22.00 9.53 8.17
C PRO A 78 -20.96 10.61 8.44
N HIS A 79 -21.30 11.86 8.14
CA HIS A 79 -20.54 13.09 8.34
C HIS A 79 -19.26 13.21 7.52
N ARG A 80 -18.43 12.17 7.44
CA ARG A 80 -17.19 12.10 6.66
C ARG A 80 -17.03 10.72 6.04
N SER A 81 -16.84 10.67 4.74
CA SER A 81 -16.59 9.40 4.04
C SER A 81 -15.22 8.80 4.39
N GLY A 82 -15.09 7.49 4.27
CA GLY A 82 -13.79 6.83 4.44
C GLY A 82 -12.73 7.34 3.46
N THR A 83 -13.13 7.74 2.27
CA THR A 83 -12.23 8.35 1.27
C THR A 83 -11.67 9.68 1.73
N GLU A 84 -12.50 10.57 2.32
CA GLU A 84 -12.03 11.83 2.89
C GLU A 84 -11.07 11.62 4.07
N ILE A 85 -11.30 10.56 4.88
CA ILE A 85 -10.37 10.20 5.96
C ILE A 85 -9.02 9.80 5.37
N ALA A 86 -9.00 8.91 4.39
CA ALA A 86 -7.77 8.46 3.76
C ALA A 86 -7.02 9.60 3.06
N GLU A 87 -7.71 10.46 2.32
CA GLU A 87 -7.11 11.64 1.68
C GLU A 87 -6.45 12.57 2.70
N ALA A 88 -7.11 12.80 3.84
CA ALA A 88 -6.54 13.63 4.90
C ALA A 88 -5.30 12.99 5.53
N MET A 89 -5.29 11.68 5.77
CA MET A 89 -4.11 10.94 6.23
C MET A 89 -2.96 11.09 5.23
N ARG A 90 -3.22 10.92 3.94
CA ARG A 90 -2.20 11.05 2.89
C ARG A 90 -1.67 12.48 2.76
N SER A 91 -2.52 13.49 2.91
CA SER A 91 -2.10 14.91 2.90
C SER A 91 -1.16 15.26 4.04
N GLN A 92 -1.25 14.55 5.17
CA GLN A 92 -0.31 14.66 6.30
C GLN A 92 0.93 13.78 6.16
N GLY A 93 1.12 13.10 5.02
CA GLY A 93 2.28 12.25 4.77
C GLY A 93 2.19 10.86 5.41
N SER A 94 1.02 10.45 5.91
CA SER A 94 0.85 9.11 6.48
C SER A 94 0.99 8.03 5.40
N SER A 95 1.80 7.00 5.68
CA SER A 95 1.92 5.77 4.89
C SER A 95 1.15 4.59 5.49
N THR A 96 0.36 4.84 6.55
CA THR A 96 -0.45 3.80 7.20
C THR A 96 -1.35 3.11 6.18
N PRO A 97 -1.34 1.77 6.09
CA PRO A 97 -2.20 1.02 5.19
C PRO A 97 -3.67 1.30 5.45
N VAL A 98 -4.44 1.51 4.36
CA VAL A 98 -5.89 1.73 4.41
C VAL A 98 -6.58 0.65 3.59
N LEU A 99 -7.49 -0.10 4.22
CA LEU A 99 -8.39 -1.05 3.58
C LEU A 99 -9.81 -0.46 3.59
N PHE A 100 -10.41 -0.36 2.41
CA PHE A 100 -11.81 0.06 2.32
C PHE A 100 -12.78 -1.11 2.35
N LEU A 101 -13.89 -0.92 3.06
CA LEU A 101 -15.09 -1.72 2.94
C LEU A 101 -16.07 -1.00 2.01
N THR A 102 -16.64 -1.69 1.02
CA THR A 102 -17.53 -1.05 0.03
C THR A 102 -18.67 -1.96 -0.36
N ALA A 103 -19.83 -1.37 -0.68
CA ALA A 103 -20.98 -2.12 -1.19
C ALA A 103 -20.75 -2.61 -2.63
N LEU A 104 -21.34 -3.75 -2.99
CA LEU A 104 -21.32 -4.31 -4.33
C LEU A 104 -21.91 -3.32 -5.35
N GLY A 105 -21.22 -3.08 -6.48
CA GLY A 105 -21.72 -2.22 -7.56
C GLY A 105 -21.08 -0.83 -7.66
N ALA A 106 -20.18 -0.48 -6.76
CA ALA A 106 -19.52 0.83 -6.74
C ALA A 106 -18.15 0.84 -7.43
N GLU A 107 -18.05 0.36 -8.71
CA GLU A 107 -16.79 0.48 -9.46
C GLU A 107 -16.24 1.92 -9.45
N ALA A 108 -17.10 2.92 -9.50
CA ALA A 108 -16.72 4.32 -9.38
C ALA A 108 -16.13 4.64 -7.99
N ASN A 109 -16.71 4.09 -6.92
CA ASN A 109 -16.22 4.30 -5.55
C ASN A 109 -14.90 3.55 -5.30
N VAL A 110 -14.70 2.39 -5.93
CA VAL A 110 -13.43 1.66 -5.89
C VAL A 110 -12.31 2.49 -6.53
N LEU A 111 -12.56 3.11 -7.68
CA LEU A 111 -11.58 3.98 -8.33
C LEU A 111 -11.30 5.25 -7.50
N GLN A 112 -12.34 5.85 -6.89
CA GLN A 112 -12.16 6.98 -5.98
C GLN A 112 -11.38 6.57 -4.72
N GLY A 113 -11.66 5.39 -4.16
CA GLY A 113 -10.94 4.85 -3.02
C GLY A 113 -9.43 4.67 -3.29
N PHE A 114 -9.07 4.12 -4.46
CA PHE A 114 -7.66 4.04 -4.85
C PHE A 114 -7.04 5.41 -5.12
N ALA A 115 -7.79 6.35 -5.69
CA ALA A 115 -7.33 7.73 -5.85
C ALA A 115 -7.09 8.41 -4.50
N ALA A 116 -7.90 8.10 -3.49
CA ALA A 116 -7.72 8.54 -2.11
C ALA A 116 -6.52 7.89 -1.38
N GLY A 117 -5.80 6.96 -2.04
CA GLY A 117 -4.61 6.31 -1.50
C GLY A 117 -4.88 5.03 -0.70
N ALA A 118 -5.96 4.31 -1.03
CA ALA A 118 -6.21 2.97 -0.48
C ALA A 118 -5.17 1.95 -0.91
N ASP A 119 -4.91 1.00 -0.03
CA ASP A 119 -4.00 -0.12 -0.28
C ASP A 119 -4.77 -1.37 -0.74
N ASP A 120 -5.99 -1.56 -0.24
CA ASP A 120 -6.88 -2.65 -0.65
C ASP A 120 -8.34 -2.25 -0.44
N TYR A 121 -9.26 -3.05 -0.99
CA TYR A 121 -10.69 -2.93 -0.72
C TYR A 121 -11.34 -4.30 -0.63
N VAL A 122 -12.43 -4.37 0.14
CA VAL A 122 -13.25 -5.56 0.30
C VAL A 122 -14.70 -5.21 0.04
N ILE A 123 -15.31 -5.97 -0.84
CA ILE A 123 -16.74 -5.78 -1.22
C ILE A 123 -17.62 -6.47 -0.20
N LYS A 124 -18.61 -5.76 0.33
CA LYS A 124 -19.67 -6.32 1.17
C LYS A 124 -20.71 -7.08 0.30
N PRO A 125 -21.19 -8.26 0.69
CA PRO A 125 -20.84 -9.00 1.91
C PRO A 125 -19.53 -9.78 1.76
N PHE A 126 -18.73 -9.84 2.82
CA PHE A 126 -17.43 -10.51 2.84
C PHE A 126 -17.36 -11.62 3.89
N SER A 127 -16.43 -12.52 3.72
CA SER A 127 -16.08 -13.50 4.76
C SER A 127 -15.13 -12.88 5.79
N PRO A 128 -15.50 -12.81 7.09
CA PRO A 128 -14.61 -12.28 8.12
C PRO A 128 -13.26 -12.98 8.17
N ARG A 129 -13.23 -14.29 7.93
CA ARG A 129 -11.98 -15.08 7.90
C ARG A 129 -11.07 -14.67 6.74
N GLU A 130 -11.65 -14.44 5.56
CA GLU A 130 -10.89 -13.97 4.40
C GLU A 130 -10.31 -12.58 4.64
N LEU A 131 -11.12 -11.70 5.24
CA LEU A 131 -10.70 -10.35 5.59
C LEU A 131 -9.52 -10.35 6.55
N VAL A 132 -9.57 -11.14 7.62
CA VAL A 132 -8.45 -11.26 8.58
C VAL A 132 -7.18 -11.76 7.90
N VAL A 133 -7.26 -12.73 6.99
CA VAL A 133 -6.10 -13.21 6.22
C VAL A 133 -5.50 -12.08 5.36
N ARG A 134 -6.33 -11.25 4.72
CA ARG A 134 -5.89 -10.08 3.96
C ARG A 134 -5.22 -9.05 4.86
N ILE A 135 -5.83 -8.71 5.99
CA ILE A 135 -5.29 -7.78 7.00
C ILE A 135 -3.92 -8.26 7.50
N GLN A 136 -3.82 -9.53 7.90
CA GLN A 136 -2.55 -10.12 8.34
C GLN A 136 -1.48 -10.07 7.24
N ALA A 137 -1.87 -10.29 5.97
CA ALA A 137 -0.94 -10.18 4.86
C ALA A 137 -0.46 -8.73 4.65
N ILE A 138 -1.31 -7.72 4.84
CA ILE A 138 -0.95 -6.31 4.75
C ILE A 138 -0.04 -5.92 5.92
N LEU A 139 -0.42 -6.26 7.17
CA LEU A 139 0.36 -5.96 8.37
C LEU A 139 1.74 -6.62 8.36
N ARG A 140 1.84 -7.90 8.00
CA ARG A 140 3.13 -8.60 7.88
C ARG A 140 4.07 -7.91 6.91
N ARG A 141 3.55 -7.35 5.83
CA ARG A 141 4.34 -6.64 4.82
C ARG A 141 4.82 -5.29 5.32
N SER A 142 3.98 -4.55 6.06
CA SER A 142 4.37 -3.27 6.66
C SER A 142 5.38 -3.45 7.79
N GLN A 143 5.34 -4.57 8.50
CA GLN A 143 6.28 -4.90 9.58
C GLN A 143 7.61 -5.46 9.05
N ALA A 144 7.58 -6.28 7.99
CA ALA A 144 8.81 -6.78 7.35
C ALA A 144 9.67 -5.63 6.79
N ALA A 145 9.03 -4.55 6.34
CA ALA A 145 9.72 -3.34 5.91
C ALA A 145 10.47 -2.60 7.04
N ARG A 146 10.23 -2.93 8.32
CA ARG A 146 10.90 -2.31 9.48
C ARG A 146 12.13 -3.10 9.96
N ALA A 147 12.41 -4.29 9.42
CA ALA A 147 13.34 -5.24 10.04
C ALA A 147 14.76 -5.31 9.48
N CYS A 148 15.04 -4.77 8.29
CA CYS A 148 16.40 -4.74 7.71
C CYS A 148 16.69 -3.32 7.17
N PRO A 149 17.55 -2.53 7.83
CA PRO A 149 18.06 -1.29 7.24
C PRO A 149 19.24 -1.65 6.33
N ASP A 150 19.21 -1.24 5.06
CA ASP A 150 20.39 -0.92 4.22
C ASP A 150 20.32 -1.32 2.73
N GLU A 151 19.24 -1.89 2.19
CA GLU A 151 19.15 -2.02 0.73
C GLU A 151 18.45 -0.80 0.11
N VAL A 152 19.24 0.14 -0.40
CA VAL A 152 18.75 1.32 -1.12
C VAL A 152 19.00 1.17 -2.60
N VAL A 153 18.00 1.32 -3.42
CA VAL A 153 18.16 1.43 -4.88
C VAL A 153 18.22 2.90 -5.27
N GLU A 154 19.35 3.29 -5.88
CA GLU A 154 19.54 4.65 -6.36
C GLU A 154 19.47 4.74 -7.88
N VAL A 155 18.61 5.62 -8.40
CA VAL A 155 18.52 5.93 -9.82
C VAL A 155 18.42 7.44 -10.01
N GLY A 156 19.52 8.06 -10.39
CA GLY A 156 19.62 9.52 -10.47
C GLY A 156 19.36 10.18 -9.12
N PRO A 157 18.40 11.13 -9.02
CA PRO A 157 18.09 11.80 -7.77
C PRO A 157 17.18 10.98 -6.85
N LEU A 158 16.64 9.86 -7.34
CA LEU A 158 15.70 8.98 -6.62
C LEU A 158 16.48 7.91 -5.85
N LYS A 159 16.23 7.83 -4.55
CA LYS A 159 16.68 6.77 -3.66
C LYS A 159 15.46 6.09 -3.08
N LEU A 160 15.29 4.80 -3.33
CA LEU A 160 14.24 3.97 -2.76
C LEU A 160 14.83 3.09 -1.67
N ASP A 161 14.31 3.23 -0.47
CA ASP A 161 14.53 2.26 0.59
C ASP A 161 13.72 1.01 0.25
N LEU A 162 14.38 -0.15 0.19
CA LEU A 162 13.69 -1.39 -0.19
C LEU A 162 12.86 -1.98 0.94
N ASP A 163 13.11 -1.57 2.17
CA ASP A 163 12.49 -2.10 3.37
C ASP A 163 11.43 -1.15 3.96
N GLN A 164 11.57 0.16 3.74
CA GLN A 164 10.62 1.16 4.22
C GLN A 164 9.75 1.69 3.07
N PRO A 165 8.46 1.97 3.29
CA PRO A 165 7.59 2.55 2.28
C PRO A 165 7.88 4.05 2.07
N THR A 166 9.15 4.37 1.93
CA THR A 166 9.65 5.73 1.71
C THR A 166 10.62 5.75 0.54
N CYS A 167 10.66 6.86 -0.15
CA CYS A 167 11.75 7.16 -1.06
C CYS A 167 12.27 8.58 -0.78
N SER A 168 13.48 8.87 -1.23
CA SER A 168 14.02 10.21 -1.17
C SER A 168 14.29 10.70 -2.59
N LEU A 169 13.89 11.93 -2.86
CA LEU A 169 14.12 12.60 -4.14
C LEU A 169 14.91 13.88 -3.88
N SER A 170 16.14 13.94 -4.36
CA SER A 170 17.04 15.08 -4.12
C SER A 170 17.22 15.42 -2.62
N GLY A 171 17.16 14.40 -1.74
CA GLY A 171 17.28 14.56 -0.30
C GLY A 171 15.95 14.84 0.45
N GLN A 172 14.84 15.03 -0.26
CA GLN A 172 13.54 15.18 0.34
C GLN A 172 12.84 13.81 0.45
N THR A 173 12.43 13.43 1.66
CA THR A 173 11.71 12.17 1.90
C THR A 173 10.26 12.27 1.43
N ILE A 174 9.81 11.25 0.71
CA ILE A 174 8.46 11.09 0.18
C ILE A 174 7.87 9.81 0.77
N ALA A 175 6.74 9.92 1.46
CA ALA A 175 6.00 8.77 1.96
C ALA A 175 5.22 8.08 0.83
N LEU A 176 5.43 6.79 0.67
CA LEU A 176 4.72 5.95 -0.29
C LEU A 176 3.73 5.05 0.44
N THR A 177 2.61 4.73 -0.20
CA THR A 177 1.79 3.63 0.29
C THR A 177 2.52 2.31 0.04
N PRO A 178 2.21 1.22 0.77
CA PRO A 178 2.83 -0.08 0.56
C PRO A 178 2.74 -0.58 -0.88
N TYR A 179 1.67 -0.24 -1.60
CA TYR A 179 1.49 -0.64 -3.00
C TYR A 179 2.27 0.23 -3.99
N GLU A 180 2.32 1.54 -3.76
CA GLU A 180 3.19 2.44 -4.53
C GLU A 180 4.66 2.04 -4.40
N HIS A 181 5.09 1.74 -3.17
CA HIS A 181 6.44 1.26 -2.88
C HIS A 181 6.75 -0.04 -3.66
N LYS A 182 5.85 -1.04 -3.61
CA LYS A 182 6.04 -2.30 -4.35
C LYS A 182 6.11 -2.11 -5.85
N ILE A 183 5.24 -1.25 -6.40
CA ILE A 183 5.26 -0.95 -7.84
C ILE A 183 6.60 -0.31 -8.20
N LEU A 184 7.02 0.74 -7.46
CA LEU A 184 8.26 1.44 -7.71
C LEU A 184 9.46 0.52 -7.58
N ARG A 185 9.54 -0.25 -6.49
CA ARG A 185 10.58 -1.27 -6.29
C ARG A 185 10.67 -2.21 -7.48
N ARG A 186 9.54 -2.79 -7.89
CA ARG A 186 9.52 -3.77 -8.99
C ARG A 186 9.93 -3.17 -10.33
N LEU A 187 9.57 -1.92 -10.58
CA LEU A 187 9.97 -1.18 -11.76
C LEU A 187 11.47 -0.87 -11.76
N LEU A 188 12.04 -0.52 -10.59
CA LEU A 188 13.47 -0.22 -10.43
C LEU A 188 14.35 -1.49 -10.46
N GLU A 189 13.87 -2.62 -9.95
CA GLU A 189 14.55 -3.92 -10.06
C GLU A 189 14.68 -4.41 -11.51
N GLN A 190 13.78 -4.00 -12.40
CA GLN A 190 13.74 -4.43 -13.79
C GLN A 190 13.61 -3.23 -14.74
N PRO A 191 14.61 -2.33 -14.75
CA PRO A 191 14.55 -1.13 -15.59
C PRO A 191 14.47 -1.52 -17.07
N LYS A 192 13.72 -0.73 -17.84
CA LYS A 192 13.42 -0.92 -19.26
C LYS A 192 12.49 -2.09 -19.59
N ARG A 193 12.25 -3.02 -18.67
CA ARG A 193 11.27 -4.10 -18.86
C ARG A 193 9.85 -3.55 -18.68
N VAL A 194 8.97 -3.94 -19.60
CA VAL A 194 7.53 -3.63 -19.47
C VAL A 194 6.89 -4.64 -18.53
N LEU A 195 6.28 -4.16 -17.45
CA LEU A 195 5.46 -4.95 -16.56
C LEU A 195 4.00 -4.77 -16.96
N SER A 196 3.33 -5.88 -17.26
CA SER A 196 1.91 -5.82 -17.62
C SER A 196 1.05 -5.47 -16.40
N ARG A 197 -0.15 -4.90 -16.65
CA ARG A 197 -1.11 -4.64 -15.56
C ARG A 197 -1.46 -5.91 -14.80
N GLY A 198 -1.62 -7.04 -15.47
CA GLY A 198 -1.85 -8.34 -14.84
C GLY A 198 -0.70 -8.77 -13.93
N GLN A 199 0.55 -8.58 -14.34
CA GLN A 199 1.71 -8.87 -13.49
C GLN A 199 1.75 -7.97 -12.25
N LEU A 200 1.38 -6.70 -12.38
CA LEU A 200 1.29 -5.77 -11.25
C LEU A 200 0.11 -6.11 -10.33
N ILE A 201 -1.03 -6.53 -10.87
CA ILE A 201 -2.16 -7.04 -10.06
C ILE A 201 -1.70 -8.25 -9.24
N THR A 202 -1.10 -9.24 -9.88
CA THR A 202 -0.58 -10.44 -9.19
C THR A 202 0.44 -10.07 -8.11
N LEU A 203 1.32 -9.10 -8.38
CA LEU A 203 2.32 -8.62 -7.42
C LEU A 203 1.67 -8.00 -6.17
N LEU A 204 0.62 -7.20 -6.35
CA LEU A 204 0.00 -6.44 -5.27
C LEU A 204 -1.04 -7.28 -4.51
N TYR A 205 -1.89 -7.98 -5.22
CA TYR A 205 -3.12 -8.58 -4.70
C TYR A 205 -3.11 -10.11 -4.71
N GLY A 206 -2.17 -10.75 -5.41
CA GLY A 206 -2.14 -12.20 -5.61
C GLY A 206 -2.93 -12.64 -6.85
N ASN A 207 -2.97 -13.96 -7.07
CA ASN A 207 -3.57 -14.54 -8.30
C ASN A 207 -5.12 -14.53 -8.30
N ASP A 208 -5.73 -14.55 -7.13
CA ASP A 208 -7.19 -14.69 -6.96
C ASP A 208 -7.91 -13.36 -6.74
N ALA A 209 -7.24 -12.24 -6.99
CA ALA A 209 -7.80 -10.93 -6.74
C ALA A 209 -8.85 -10.54 -7.80
N ALA A 210 -10.05 -10.21 -7.35
CA ALA A 210 -11.12 -9.63 -8.17
C ALA A 210 -10.91 -8.13 -8.45
N VAL A 211 -9.65 -7.73 -8.73
CA VAL A 211 -9.23 -6.33 -8.93
C VAL A 211 -9.03 -6.06 -10.42
N GLY A 212 -9.72 -5.06 -10.95
CA GLY A 212 -9.58 -4.67 -12.35
C GLY A 212 -8.28 -3.90 -12.65
N PRO A 213 -7.83 -3.90 -13.92
CA PRO A 213 -6.59 -3.22 -14.34
C PRO A 213 -6.52 -1.72 -14.00
N LYS A 214 -7.66 -1.07 -13.87
CA LYS A 214 -7.77 0.36 -13.52
C LYS A 214 -7.17 0.70 -12.16
N ALA A 215 -7.17 -0.23 -11.19
CA ALA A 215 -6.56 -0.01 -9.89
C ALA A 215 -5.05 0.28 -10.01
N ILE A 216 -4.36 -0.45 -10.91
CA ILE A 216 -2.94 -0.21 -11.17
C ILE A 216 -2.71 1.17 -11.77
N ASP A 217 -3.60 1.60 -12.68
CA ASP A 217 -3.49 2.92 -13.32
C ASP A 217 -3.58 4.05 -12.27
N VAL A 218 -4.42 3.87 -11.24
CA VAL A 218 -4.54 4.83 -10.13
C VAL A 218 -3.29 4.84 -9.24
N HIS A 219 -2.79 3.67 -8.82
CA HIS A 219 -1.55 3.61 -8.03
C HIS A 219 -0.37 4.24 -8.79
N VAL A 220 -0.26 4.00 -10.09
CA VAL A 220 0.81 4.60 -10.91
C VAL A 220 0.60 6.09 -11.06
N HIS A 221 -0.64 6.58 -11.18
CA HIS A 221 -0.94 8.01 -11.21
C HIS A 221 -0.51 8.69 -9.91
N ASN A 222 -0.93 8.17 -8.76
CA ASN A 222 -0.57 8.71 -7.45
C ASN A 222 0.95 8.70 -7.22
N LEU A 223 1.60 7.60 -7.60
CA LEU A 223 3.06 7.48 -7.52
C LEU A 223 3.75 8.56 -8.37
N ARG A 224 3.32 8.78 -9.61
CA ARG A 224 3.86 9.83 -10.47
C ARG A 224 3.68 11.22 -9.85
N THR A 225 2.50 11.50 -9.31
CA THR A 225 2.21 12.79 -8.66
C THR A 225 3.15 13.03 -7.47
N LYS A 226 3.40 12.00 -6.64
CA LYS A 226 4.33 12.09 -5.50
C LYS A 226 5.79 12.28 -5.91
N LEU A 227 6.21 11.63 -7.00
CA LEU A 227 7.57 11.74 -7.54
C LEU A 227 7.83 13.02 -8.32
N GLY A 228 6.78 13.81 -8.61
CA GLY A 228 6.88 15.04 -9.39
C GLY A 228 7.10 14.80 -10.89
N ASP A 229 7.06 15.88 -11.67
CA ASP A 229 7.00 15.80 -13.13
C ASP A 229 8.21 15.10 -13.76
N GLU A 230 9.42 15.41 -13.33
CA GLU A 230 10.64 14.84 -13.94
C GLU A 230 10.79 13.34 -13.61
N THR A 231 10.75 12.99 -12.33
CA THR A 231 10.96 11.60 -11.88
C THR A 231 9.73 10.73 -12.16
N GLY A 232 8.54 11.29 -12.01
CA GLY A 232 7.29 10.61 -12.36
C GLY A 232 7.19 10.26 -13.85
N ALA A 233 7.73 11.09 -14.73
CA ALA A 233 7.81 10.81 -16.17
C ALA A 233 8.73 9.61 -16.51
N MET A 234 9.67 9.24 -15.63
CA MET A 234 10.50 8.04 -15.81
C MET A 234 9.69 6.75 -15.73
N ILE A 235 8.51 6.77 -15.11
CA ILE A 235 7.55 5.67 -15.15
C ILE A 235 6.73 5.84 -16.43
N GLU A 236 7.11 5.19 -17.50
CA GLU A 236 6.46 5.31 -18.80
C GLU A 236 5.26 4.36 -18.93
N THR A 237 4.19 4.85 -19.57
CA THR A 237 3.05 4.00 -19.98
C THR A 237 3.32 3.41 -21.36
N VAL A 238 3.38 2.08 -21.46
CA VAL A 238 3.43 1.36 -22.73
C VAL A 238 2.00 0.99 -23.11
N ARG A 239 1.41 1.73 -24.06
CA ARG A 239 0.01 1.57 -24.46
C ARG A 239 -0.31 0.11 -24.84
N GLY A 240 -1.40 -0.41 -24.30
CA GLY A 240 -1.84 -1.80 -24.53
C GLY A 240 -1.08 -2.85 -23.72
N PHE A 241 0.05 -2.52 -23.09
CA PHE A 241 0.88 -3.47 -22.36
C PHE A 241 0.93 -3.20 -20.85
N GLY A 242 1.40 -2.04 -20.43
CA GLY A 242 1.57 -1.76 -19.00
C GLY A 242 2.52 -0.60 -18.73
N TYR A 243 3.46 -0.79 -17.81
CA TYR A 243 4.36 0.24 -17.34
C TYR A 243 5.81 -0.23 -17.33
N ARG A 244 6.75 0.70 -17.51
CA ARG A 244 8.18 0.46 -17.35
C ARG A 244 8.85 1.66 -16.69
N PHE A 245 9.97 1.43 -16.04
CA PHE A 245 10.87 2.49 -15.61
C PHE A 245 11.94 2.72 -16.67
N SER A 246 12.09 3.95 -17.10
CA SER A 246 13.12 4.38 -18.06
C SER A 246 13.86 5.54 -17.43
N ALA A 247 15.09 5.31 -16.98
CA ALA A 247 15.94 6.42 -16.59
C ALA A 247 16.19 7.26 -17.86
N ALA A 248 15.45 8.36 -18.00
CA ALA A 248 15.48 9.19 -19.18
C ALA A 248 16.91 9.66 -19.48
N SER A 249 17.40 9.36 -20.65
CA SER A 249 18.35 10.24 -21.33
C SER A 249 17.65 11.60 -21.43
N ARG A 250 18.22 12.66 -20.83
CA ARG A 250 17.73 14.03 -20.95
C ARG A 250 17.46 14.30 -22.43
N PRO A 251 16.27 14.79 -22.84
CA PRO A 251 16.14 15.35 -24.16
C PRO A 251 16.98 16.64 -24.19
N GLY A 252 18.19 16.58 -24.76
CA GLY A 252 19.02 17.79 -24.88
C GLY A 252 20.52 17.59 -24.97
N GLN A 253 21.05 16.39 -25.16
CA GLN A 253 22.43 16.21 -25.64
C GLN A 253 22.40 15.54 -27.01
N MET A 254 22.09 16.29 -28.03
CA MET A 254 22.58 16.02 -29.36
C MET A 254 24.09 16.27 -29.32
N LEU A 255 24.84 15.23 -29.60
CA LEU A 255 26.29 15.28 -29.87
C LEU A 255 26.53 16.24 -31.03
N SER A 256 27.26 17.29 -30.75
CA SER A 256 27.96 18.13 -31.76
C SER A 256 29.17 17.37 -32.27
#